data_79d55bdfba720a0405c364a521990821
#
_entry.id   79d55bdfba720a0405c364a521990821
#
_cell.length_a   1.000
_cell.length_b   1.000
_cell.length_c   1.000
_cell.angle_alpha   90.00
_cell.angle_beta   90.00
_cell.angle_gamma   90.00
#
_symmetry.space_group_name_H-M   'P 1'
#
loop_
_entity.id
_entity.type
_entity.pdbx_description
1 polymer ?
#
loop_
_entity_poly.entity_id
_entity_poly.type
_entity_poly.pdbx_seq_one_letter_code
_entity_poly.pdbx_strand_id
1 'polypeptide(L)'
;MKKALVNTRVSVKLRKSEYRDEWYLYVESYPVFQSGKDTPQRVREYLNRTITTPIWDKSRNARTNADGKTTYKPKRDLNGIIQCKSQLDQESCIYADKVRSLRQKEYDNAALYADTDAE
;
A
#
# COMPACT_ATOMS: atom_id res chain seq x y z
N MET A 1 -2.03 -6.68 31.74
CA MET A 1 -2.61 -7.44 30.63
C MET A 1 -1.82 -7.20 29.35
N LYS A 2 -1.41 -8.27 28.74
CA LYS A 2 -0.60 -8.18 27.53
C LYS A 2 -1.50 -7.79 26.34
N LYS A 3 -1.19 -6.70 25.68
CA LYS A 3 -1.90 -6.36 24.44
C LYS A 3 -1.50 -7.35 23.35
N ALA A 4 -2.48 -7.80 22.58
CA ALA A 4 -2.17 -8.60 21.40
C ALA A 4 -1.27 -7.78 20.47
N LEU A 5 -0.21 -8.39 19.96
CA LEU A 5 0.64 -7.75 18.98
C LEU A 5 -0.15 -7.57 17.69
N VAL A 6 -0.16 -6.35 17.19
CA VAL A 6 -0.83 -6.04 15.95
C VAL A 6 0.20 -6.05 14.83
N ASN A 7 -0.04 -6.91 13.85
CA ASN A 7 0.83 -6.98 12.67
C ASN A 7 0.38 -5.93 11.66
N THR A 8 1.02 -4.78 11.71
CA THR A 8 0.81 -3.75 10.69
C THR A 8 1.35 -4.24 9.35
N ARG A 9 0.51 -4.19 8.35
CA ARG A 9 0.88 -4.58 6.99
C ARG A 9 1.01 -3.35 6.11
N VAL A 10 2.11 -3.25 5.39
CA VAL A 10 2.41 -2.13 4.50
C VAL A 10 2.29 -2.59 3.05
N SER A 11 1.54 -1.87 2.24
CA SER A 11 1.33 -2.20 0.83
C SER A 11 1.42 -0.96 -0.05
N VAL A 12 1.87 -1.15 -1.29
CA VAL A 12 1.86 -0.10 -2.31
C VAL A 12 0.50 -0.08 -2.97
N LYS A 13 -0.07 1.11 -3.11
CA LYS A 13 -1.38 1.31 -3.71
C LYS A 13 -1.37 2.46 -4.71
N LEU A 14 -2.41 2.50 -5.53
CA LEU A 14 -2.61 3.52 -6.56
C LEU A 14 -3.87 4.32 -6.28
N ARG A 15 -3.79 5.62 -6.50
CA ARG A 15 -4.95 6.50 -6.46
C ARG A 15 -5.09 7.22 -7.80
N LYS A 16 -6.24 7.09 -8.44
CA LYS A 16 -6.52 7.74 -9.73
C LYS A 16 -6.58 9.27 -9.56
N SER A 17 -5.89 9.98 -10.43
CA SER A 17 -6.00 11.44 -10.52
C SER A 17 -7.40 11.83 -10.99
N GLU A 18 -7.93 12.95 -10.50
CA GLU A 18 -9.26 13.43 -10.88
C GLU A 18 -9.32 13.95 -12.31
N TYR A 19 -8.25 14.56 -12.78
CA TYR A 19 -8.25 15.30 -14.05
C TYR A 19 -7.37 14.71 -15.14
N ARG A 20 -6.50 13.76 -14.79
CA ARG A 20 -5.54 13.17 -15.72
C ARG A 20 -5.62 11.66 -15.68
N ASP A 21 -5.20 11.04 -16.77
CA ASP A 21 -5.15 9.60 -16.89
C ASP A 21 -3.84 9.09 -16.28
N GLU A 22 -3.69 9.32 -14.99
CA GLU A 22 -2.52 8.93 -14.23
C GLU A 22 -2.92 8.52 -12.81
N TRP A 23 -2.04 7.79 -12.14
CA TRP A 23 -2.26 7.28 -10.78
C TRP A 23 -1.12 7.70 -9.87
N TYR A 24 -1.47 8.21 -8.70
CA TYR A 24 -0.50 8.52 -7.66
C TYR A 24 -0.09 7.23 -6.95
N LEU A 25 1.22 7.08 -6.73
CA LEU A 25 1.76 5.98 -5.91
C LEU A 25 1.77 6.39 -4.45
N TYR A 26 1.27 5.53 -3.60
CA TYR A 26 1.36 5.73 -2.16
C TYR A 26 1.56 4.41 -1.45
N VAL A 27 2.07 4.50 -0.23
CA VAL A 27 2.26 3.36 0.67
C VAL A 27 1.23 3.47 1.77
N GLU A 28 0.49 2.40 2.01
CA GLU A 28 -0.55 2.36 3.04
C GLU A 28 -0.17 1.35 4.11
N SER A 29 -0.22 1.81 5.35
CA SER A 29 0.02 0.98 6.53
C SER A 29 -1.29 0.78 7.27
N TYR A 30 -1.64 -0.47 7.59
CA TYR A 30 -2.86 -0.82 8.29
C TYR A 30 -2.74 -2.21 8.90
N PRO A 31 -3.28 -2.45 10.08
CA PRO A 31 -3.81 -1.46 11.03
C PRO A 31 -2.69 -0.75 11.80
N VAL A 32 -2.86 0.52 12.07
CA VAL A 32 -1.94 1.29 12.90
C VAL A 32 -2.71 1.85 14.10
N PHE A 33 -2.24 1.57 15.30
CA PHE A 33 -2.84 2.08 16.52
C PHE A 33 -2.04 3.28 17.00
N GLN A 34 -2.70 4.42 17.02
CA GLN A 34 -2.10 5.68 17.47
C GLN A 34 -2.46 5.93 18.93
N SER A 35 -1.58 6.63 19.62
CA SER A 35 -1.77 7.01 21.02
C SER A 35 -3.09 7.77 21.20
N GLY A 36 -3.90 7.37 22.17
CA GLY A 36 -5.18 7.99 22.46
C GLY A 36 -6.34 7.58 21.57
N LYS A 37 -6.11 6.61 20.65
CA LYS A 37 -7.19 6.10 19.79
C LYS A 37 -7.35 4.60 19.96
N ASP A 38 -8.58 4.16 20.13
CA ASP A 38 -8.91 2.75 20.31
C ASP A 38 -9.13 2.01 19.00
N THR A 39 -9.41 2.74 17.92
CA THR A 39 -9.69 2.14 16.61
C THR A 39 -8.43 2.16 15.74
N PRO A 40 -8.25 1.11 14.89
CA PRO A 40 -7.13 1.10 13.97
C PRO A 40 -7.26 2.19 12.92
N GLN A 41 -6.12 2.76 12.56
CA GLN A 41 -6.02 3.83 11.57
C GLN A 41 -5.29 3.34 10.33
N ARG A 42 -5.66 3.90 9.17
CA ARG A 42 -4.91 3.75 7.95
C ARG A 42 -3.94 4.92 7.82
N VAL A 43 -2.67 4.62 7.62
CA VAL A 43 -1.66 5.66 7.40
C VAL A 43 -1.23 5.58 5.95
N ARG A 44 -1.38 6.68 5.21
CA ARG A 44 -1.02 6.78 3.81
C ARG A 44 0.13 7.74 3.64
N GLU A 45 1.13 7.31 2.88
CA GLU A 45 2.29 8.12 2.56
C GLU A 45 2.41 8.21 1.04
N TYR A 46 2.18 9.40 0.48
CA TYR A 46 2.31 9.64 -0.95
C TYR A 46 3.76 9.89 -1.31
N LEU A 47 4.21 9.28 -2.41
CA LEU A 47 5.62 9.26 -2.76
C LEU A 47 6.03 10.32 -3.77
N ASN A 48 5.10 11.20 -4.16
CA ASN A 48 5.31 12.24 -5.18
C ASN A 48 5.72 11.64 -6.53
N ARG A 49 5.16 10.47 -6.84
CA ARG A 49 5.35 9.80 -8.12
C ARG A 49 4.02 9.39 -8.70
N THR A 50 3.91 9.53 -10.01
CA THR A 50 2.72 9.10 -10.75
C THR A 50 3.13 8.09 -11.82
N ILE A 51 2.18 7.23 -12.20
CA ILE A 51 2.35 6.29 -13.30
C ILE A 51 1.16 6.42 -14.26
N THR A 52 1.39 6.14 -15.53
CA THR A 52 0.36 6.26 -16.58
C THR A 52 0.06 4.95 -17.28
N THR A 53 0.89 3.93 -17.10
CA THR A 53 0.76 2.65 -17.83
C THR A 53 0.64 1.43 -16.92
N PRO A 54 -0.15 1.48 -15.83
CA PRO A 54 -0.30 0.28 -14.99
C PRO A 54 -1.02 -0.82 -15.77
N ILE A 55 -0.65 -2.06 -15.48
CA ILE A 55 -1.33 -3.23 -16.04
C ILE A 55 -2.38 -3.68 -15.02
N TRP A 56 -3.61 -3.85 -15.47
CA TRP A 56 -4.71 -4.25 -14.61
C TRP A 56 -4.95 -5.76 -14.67
N ASP A 57 -5.20 -6.35 -13.52
CA ASP A 57 -5.51 -7.76 -13.40
C ASP A 57 -7.02 -7.96 -13.51
N LYS A 58 -7.48 -8.30 -14.70
CA LYS A 58 -8.91 -8.45 -14.98
C LYS A 58 -9.55 -9.65 -14.29
N SER A 59 -8.77 -10.52 -13.69
CA SER A 59 -9.29 -11.60 -12.86
C SER A 59 -9.57 -11.17 -11.41
N ARG A 60 -9.21 -9.94 -11.03
CA ARG A 60 -9.37 -9.42 -9.67
C ARG A 60 -10.11 -8.09 -9.68
N ASN A 61 -11.41 -8.15 -9.44
CA ASN A 61 -12.24 -6.94 -9.38
C ASN A 61 -11.93 -6.15 -8.12
N ALA A 62 -11.75 -4.84 -8.28
CA ALA A 62 -11.59 -3.93 -7.16
C ALA A 62 -12.94 -3.35 -6.74
N ARG A 63 -13.72 -2.87 -7.71
CA ARG A 63 -14.98 -2.20 -7.42
C ARG A 63 -15.88 -2.20 -8.65
N THR A 64 -17.19 -2.32 -8.45
CA THR A 64 -18.19 -2.12 -9.50
C THR A 64 -19.04 -0.92 -9.09
N ASN A 65 -19.14 0.08 -9.98
CA ASN A 65 -19.94 1.27 -9.75
C ASN A 65 -21.42 1.01 -10.00
N ALA A 66 -22.28 1.97 -9.58
CA ALA A 66 -23.71 1.92 -9.84
C ALA A 66 -24.05 1.88 -11.34
N ASP A 67 -23.18 2.43 -12.19
CA ASP A 67 -23.33 2.39 -13.67
C ASP A 67 -22.94 1.04 -14.28
N GLY A 68 -22.52 0.08 -13.48
CA GLY A 68 -22.05 -1.22 -13.95
C GLY A 68 -20.59 -1.24 -14.40
N LYS A 69 -19.86 -0.15 -14.29
CA LYS A 69 -18.44 -0.10 -14.60
C LYS A 69 -17.63 -0.79 -13.52
N THR A 70 -16.81 -1.75 -13.92
CA THR A 70 -15.93 -2.49 -13.01
C THR A 70 -14.51 -1.97 -13.15
N THR A 71 -13.88 -1.68 -12.02
CA THR A 71 -12.45 -1.43 -11.97
C THR A 71 -11.73 -2.67 -11.47
N TYR A 72 -10.45 -2.78 -11.78
CA TYR A 72 -9.64 -3.96 -11.46
C TYR A 72 -8.48 -3.57 -10.58
N LYS A 73 -7.95 -4.56 -9.87
CA LYS A 73 -6.73 -4.37 -9.07
C LYS A 73 -5.52 -4.37 -9.98
N PRO A 74 -4.45 -3.64 -9.62
CA PRO A 74 -3.24 -3.68 -10.42
C PRO A 74 -2.61 -5.07 -10.40
N LYS A 75 -2.04 -5.47 -11.54
CA LYS A 75 -1.31 -6.72 -11.65
C LYS A 75 0.01 -6.60 -10.91
N ARG A 76 0.34 -7.61 -10.12
CA ARG A 76 1.58 -7.65 -9.34
C ARG A 76 2.41 -8.87 -9.71
N ASP A 77 3.73 -8.74 -9.59
CA ASP A 77 4.62 -9.87 -9.80
C ASP A 77 4.69 -10.75 -8.55
N LEU A 78 5.55 -11.75 -8.57
CA LEU A 78 5.71 -12.70 -7.46
C LEU A 78 6.17 -12.02 -6.16
N ASN A 79 6.82 -10.86 -6.27
CA ASN A 79 7.28 -10.09 -5.13
C ASN A 79 6.26 -9.03 -4.68
N GLY A 80 5.12 -8.96 -5.33
CA GLY A 80 4.07 -8.01 -5.01
C GLY A 80 4.24 -6.64 -5.66
N ILE A 81 5.21 -6.47 -6.55
CA ILE A 81 5.48 -5.19 -7.22
C ILE A 81 4.48 -4.99 -8.34
N ILE A 82 3.85 -3.81 -8.36
CA ILE A 82 2.89 -3.43 -9.41
C ILE A 82 3.60 -3.40 -10.75
N GLN A 83 3.00 -4.03 -11.76
CA GLN A 83 3.56 -4.11 -13.10
C GLN A 83 3.03 -3.01 -13.99
N CYS A 84 3.91 -2.44 -14.79
CA CYS A 84 3.60 -1.36 -15.72
C CYS A 84 4.16 -1.68 -17.10
N LYS A 85 3.57 -1.05 -18.13
CA LYS A 85 4.02 -1.23 -19.52
C LYS A 85 5.30 -0.44 -19.79
N SER A 86 5.40 0.81 -19.28
CA SER A 86 6.59 1.62 -19.50
C SER A 86 7.65 1.30 -18.45
N GLN A 87 8.91 1.37 -18.86
CA GLN A 87 10.02 1.12 -17.94
C GLN A 87 10.13 2.20 -16.86
N LEU A 88 9.86 3.44 -17.20
CA LEU A 88 9.90 4.54 -16.26
C LEU A 88 8.87 4.33 -15.13
N ASP A 89 7.66 3.93 -15.49
CA ASP A 89 6.62 3.62 -14.51
C ASP A 89 7.02 2.40 -13.66
N GLN A 90 7.61 1.39 -14.30
CA GLN A 90 8.05 0.20 -13.60
C GLN A 90 9.11 0.54 -12.55
N GLU A 91 10.03 1.43 -12.89
CA GLU A 91 11.06 1.91 -11.94
C GLU A 91 10.42 2.64 -10.76
N SER A 92 9.38 3.43 -11.01
CA SER A 92 8.64 4.10 -9.94
C SER A 92 7.96 3.10 -9.01
N CYS A 93 7.41 2.02 -9.55
CA CYS A 93 6.81 0.96 -8.74
C CYS A 93 7.85 0.18 -7.94
N ILE A 94 9.03 -0.04 -8.49
CA ILE A 94 10.15 -0.67 -7.77
C ILE A 94 10.59 0.23 -6.60
N TYR A 95 10.71 1.53 -6.86
CA TYR A 95 11.01 2.49 -5.81
C TYR A 95 9.95 2.46 -4.70
N ALA A 96 8.68 2.45 -5.08
CA ALA A 96 7.58 2.37 -4.12
C ALA A 96 7.68 1.11 -3.25
N ASP A 97 8.05 -0.02 -3.85
CA ASP A 97 8.22 -1.26 -3.10
C ASP A 97 9.40 -1.19 -2.12
N LYS A 98 10.46 -0.49 -2.49
CA LYS A 98 11.58 -0.27 -1.56
C LYS A 98 11.15 0.55 -0.34
N VAL A 99 10.35 1.59 -0.54
CA VAL A 99 9.80 2.37 0.56
C VAL A 99 8.88 1.49 1.41
N ARG A 100 8.01 0.72 0.78
CA ARG A 100 7.13 -0.22 1.47
C ARG A 100 7.92 -1.18 2.36
N SER A 101 8.96 -1.78 1.81
CA SER A 101 9.81 -2.73 2.55
C SER A 101 10.46 -2.06 3.75
N LEU A 102 10.95 -0.84 3.58
CA LEU A 102 11.56 -0.08 4.67
C LEU A 102 10.54 0.21 5.78
N ARG A 103 9.34 0.66 5.43
CA ARG A 103 8.28 0.92 6.41
C ARG A 103 7.84 -0.35 7.12
N GLN A 104 7.75 -1.47 6.38
CA GLN A 104 7.40 -2.76 6.96
C GLN A 104 8.41 -3.17 8.04
N LYS A 105 9.69 -3.01 7.76
CA LYS A 105 10.75 -3.30 8.74
C LYS A 105 10.65 -2.42 9.98
N GLU A 106 10.31 -1.14 9.80
CA GLU A 106 10.13 -0.24 10.93
C GLU A 106 8.99 -0.69 11.84
N TYR A 107 7.85 -1.09 11.27
CA TYR A 107 6.73 -1.61 12.06
C TYR A 107 7.07 -2.94 12.71
N ASP A 108 7.72 -3.84 12.00
CA ASP A 108 8.11 -5.15 12.54
C ASP A 108 9.07 -4.98 13.71
N ASN A 109 10.05 -4.08 13.59
CA ASN A 109 11.00 -3.79 14.66
C ASN A 109 10.29 -3.13 15.85
N ALA A 110 9.39 -2.20 15.61
CA ALA A 110 8.64 -1.55 16.68
C ALA A 110 7.79 -2.56 17.46
N ALA A 111 7.15 -3.50 16.77
CA ALA A 111 6.37 -4.55 17.41
C ALA A 111 7.25 -5.45 18.26
N LEU A 112 8.44 -5.79 17.76
CA LEU A 112 9.40 -6.62 18.50
C LEU A 112 9.87 -5.92 19.78
N TYR A 113 10.22 -4.65 19.69
CA TYR A 113 10.65 -3.88 20.86
C TYR A 113 9.52 -3.69 21.86
N ALA A 114 8.31 -3.45 21.39
CA ALA A 114 7.15 -3.31 22.25
C ALA A 114 6.89 -4.60 23.05
N ASP A 115 7.05 -5.77 22.41
CA ASP A 115 6.89 -7.06 23.09
C ASP A 115 7.98 -7.27 24.14
N THR A 116 9.21 -6.89 23.82
CA THR A 116 10.34 -6.98 24.77
C THR A 116 10.12 -6.06 25.97
N ASP A 117 9.66 -4.85 25.75
CA ASP A 117 9.45 -3.86 26.81
C ASP A 117 8.20 -4.14 27.65
N ALA A 118 7.33 -5.03 27.22
CA ALA A 118 6.09 -5.37 27.94
C ALA A 118 6.31 -6.30 29.14
N GLU A 119 7.52 -6.71 29.40
CA GLU A 119 7.86 -7.57 30.57
C GLU A 119 7.84 -6.79 31.88
#